data_026affc9ee0baf0ef6297af2760fa673
#
_entry.id   026affc9ee0baf0ef6297af2760fa673
#
_cell.length_a   1.000
_cell.length_b   1.000
_cell.length_c   1.000
_cell.angle_alpha   90.00
_cell.angle_beta   90.00
_cell.angle_gamma   90.00
#
_symmetry.space_group_name_H-M   'P 1'
#
loop_
_entity.id
_entity.type
_entity.pdbx_description
1 polymer ?
#
loop_
_entity_poly.entity_id
_entity_poly.type
_entity_poly.pdbx_seq_one_letter_code
_entity_poly.pdbx_strand_id
1 'polypeptide(L)'
;MGTSALRDAENSEQVRSSFRDEIGLDVRVLSGAEEAAYSFLAVQRGLPLANRELLVIDIGGGSTEFIRGSDAGVSAAISIDMGSVRLTERFLHSDPVAPAEAQTMITAIDRELAALPSRGIDASSGVVLVGIAATFTTLAAMEKRLVTYSHPAIHGSRITARQVRAQVSALQMKTIAERKGIIGLDPKRAEVIFAGACLIDRILSFYGKDEVVVSDQGVRYGLLHEAAEAMQKG
;
A
#
# COMPACT_ATOMS: atom_id res chain seq x y z
N MET A 1 -2.97 -11.88 -15.03
CA MET A 1 -1.98 -10.79 -15.19
C MET A 1 -0.91 -10.89 -14.12
N GLY A 2 0.32 -10.44 -14.42
CA GLY A 2 1.45 -10.32 -13.49
C GLY A 2 1.81 -8.85 -13.29
N THR A 3 2.36 -8.52 -12.14
CA THR A 3 2.82 -7.18 -11.76
C THR A 3 4.33 -7.19 -11.49
N SER A 4 4.85 -6.26 -10.69
CA SER A 4 6.29 -6.08 -10.45
C SER A 4 7.06 -7.38 -10.22
N ALA A 5 6.57 -8.27 -9.36
CA ALA A 5 7.26 -9.53 -9.06
C ALA A 5 7.51 -10.40 -10.30
N LEU A 6 6.53 -10.48 -11.22
CA LEU A 6 6.71 -11.25 -12.46
C LEU A 6 7.51 -10.44 -13.51
N ARG A 7 7.35 -9.11 -13.54
CA ARG A 7 8.08 -8.23 -14.45
C ARG A 7 9.60 -8.27 -14.20
N ASP A 8 9.98 -8.28 -12.92
CA ASP A 8 11.36 -8.13 -12.48
C ASP A 8 12.07 -9.49 -12.27
N ALA A 9 11.34 -10.60 -12.38
CA ALA A 9 11.90 -11.93 -12.23
C ALA A 9 12.76 -12.34 -13.44
N GLU A 10 13.98 -12.83 -13.20
CA GLU A 10 14.88 -13.33 -14.25
C GLU A 10 14.27 -14.46 -15.09
N ASN A 11 13.39 -15.28 -14.49
CA ASN A 11 12.70 -16.38 -15.14
C ASN A 11 11.27 -16.04 -15.59
N SER A 12 10.93 -14.76 -15.73
CA SER A 12 9.58 -14.27 -16.09
C SER A 12 8.99 -14.97 -17.32
N GLU A 13 9.76 -15.07 -18.41
CA GLU A 13 9.30 -15.70 -19.64
C GLU A 13 9.10 -17.21 -19.48
N GLN A 14 9.94 -17.89 -18.71
CA GLN A 14 9.78 -19.31 -18.42
C GLN A 14 8.47 -19.56 -17.64
N VAL A 15 8.17 -18.73 -16.64
CA VAL A 15 6.91 -18.82 -15.87
C VAL A 15 5.72 -18.57 -16.77
N ARG A 16 5.76 -17.57 -17.65
CA ARG A 16 4.68 -17.25 -18.59
C ARG A 16 4.44 -18.39 -19.61
N SER A 17 5.51 -18.96 -20.16
CA SER A 17 5.38 -20.12 -21.06
C SER A 17 4.79 -21.33 -20.35
N SER A 18 5.21 -21.66 -19.11
CA SER A 18 4.61 -22.74 -18.35
C SER A 18 3.09 -22.53 -18.17
N PHE A 19 2.63 -21.33 -17.83
CA PHE A 19 1.20 -21.04 -17.72
C PHE A 19 0.46 -21.24 -19.06
N ARG A 20 1.06 -20.82 -20.17
CA ARG A 20 0.48 -21.00 -21.49
C ARG A 20 0.41 -22.46 -21.89
N ASP A 21 1.51 -23.18 -21.70
CA ASP A 21 1.65 -24.56 -22.19
C ASP A 21 0.91 -25.58 -21.32
N GLU A 22 0.88 -25.38 -19.99
CA GLU A 22 0.29 -26.33 -19.05
C GLU A 22 -1.22 -26.11 -18.84
N ILE A 23 -1.69 -24.86 -18.84
CA ILE A 23 -3.08 -24.53 -18.52
C ILE A 23 -3.77 -23.62 -19.55
N GLY A 24 -3.11 -23.29 -20.66
CA GLY A 24 -3.67 -22.46 -21.73
C GLY A 24 -3.88 -21.00 -21.34
N LEU A 25 -3.20 -20.50 -20.30
CA LEU A 25 -3.39 -19.16 -19.78
C LEU A 25 -2.27 -18.24 -20.23
N ASP A 26 -2.60 -17.24 -21.06
CA ASP A 26 -1.64 -16.20 -21.44
C ASP A 26 -1.59 -15.08 -20.38
N VAL A 27 -0.48 -15.01 -19.65
CA VAL A 27 -0.27 -14.04 -18.57
C VAL A 27 0.33 -12.76 -19.13
N ARG A 28 -0.50 -11.70 -19.25
CA ARG A 28 -0.02 -10.34 -19.54
C ARG A 28 0.69 -9.75 -18.31
N VAL A 29 1.90 -9.21 -18.50
CA VAL A 29 2.64 -8.48 -17.46
C VAL A 29 2.33 -6.99 -17.62
N LEU A 30 1.87 -6.35 -16.55
CA LEU A 30 1.59 -4.93 -16.53
C LEU A 30 2.90 -4.13 -16.37
N SER A 31 3.00 -3.03 -17.09
CA SER A 31 4.00 -1.99 -16.81
C SER A 31 3.66 -1.28 -15.49
N GLY A 32 4.65 -0.61 -14.88
CA GLY A 32 4.40 0.19 -13.67
C GLY A 32 3.36 1.30 -13.88
N ALA A 33 3.31 1.89 -15.10
CA ALA A 33 2.30 2.90 -15.43
C ALA A 33 0.88 2.31 -15.53
N GLU A 34 0.72 1.12 -16.10
CA GLU A 34 -0.57 0.42 -16.14
C GLU A 34 -1.01 -0.01 -14.73
N GLU A 35 -0.07 -0.51 -13.92
CA GLU A 35 -0.34 -0.90 -12.53
C GLU A 35 -0.83 0.31 -11.70
N ALA A 36 -0.19 1.47 -11.85
CA ALA A 36 -0.60 2.72 -11.24
C ALA A 36 -1.99 3.17 -11.73
N ALA A 37 -2.23 3.12 -13.05
CA ALA A 37 -3.53 3.51 -13.62
C ALA A 37 -4.66 2.63 -13.12
N TYR A 38 -4.48 1.30 -13.04
CA TYR A 38 -5.50 0.40 -12.52
C TYR A 38 -5.72 0.56 -11.00
N SER A 39 -4.64 0.78 -10.22
CA SER A 39 -4.77 1.07 -8.80
C SER A 39 -5.55 2.36 -8.55
N PHE A 40 -5.27 3.40 -9.33
CA PHE A 40 -5.99 4.67 -9.25
C PHE A 40 -7.45 4.53 -9.66
N LEU A 41 -7.74 3.85 -10.78
CA LEU A 41 -9.10 3.57 -11.25
C LEU A 41 -9.93 2.82 -10.20
N ALA A 42 -9.34 1.83 -9.54
CA ALA A 42 -10.01 1.08 -8.47
C ALA A 42 -10.44 2.00 -7.32
N VAL A 43 -9.57 2.91 -6.90
CA VAL A 43 -9.88 3.89 -5.84
C VAL A 43 -10.95 4.88 -6.30
N GLN A 44 -10.80 5.43 -7.51
CA GLN A 44 -11.73 6.41 -8.08
C GLN A 44 -13.14 5.86 -8.23
N ARG A 45 -13.29 4.59 -8.63
CA ARG A 45 -14.59 3.93 -8.81
C ARG A 45 -15.15 3.34 -7.53
N GLY A 46 -14.27 2.90 -6.62
CA GLY A 46 -14.67 2.22 -5.38
C GLY A 46 -15.05 3.16 -4.25
N LEU A 47 -14.55 4.40 -4.23
CA LEU A 47 -14.79 5.35 -3.14
C LEU A 47 -15.59 6.56 -3.58
N PRO A 48 -16.44 7.14 -2.71
CA PRO A 48 -17.24 8.35 -3.01
C PRO A 48 -16.36 9.61 -2.89
N LEU A 49 -15.32 9.72 -3.73
CA LEU A 49 -14.33 10.80 -3.72
C LEU A 49 -14.30 11.58 -5.05
N ALA A 50 -15.41 11.60 -5.79
CA ALA A 50 -15.53 12.36 -7.03
C ALA A 50 -15.20 13.85 -6.83
N ASN A 51 -14.66 14.49 -7.86
CA ASN A 51 -14.20 15.89 -7.88
C ASN A 51 -13.12 16.21 -6.82
N ARG A 52 -12.36 15.23 -6.37
CA ARG A 52 -11.23 15.43 -5.43
C ARG A 52 -9.90 15.10 -6.11
N GLU A 53 -8.89 15.85 -5.73
CA GLU A 53 -7.51 15.40 -5.96
C GLU A 53 -7.13 14.32 -4.96
N LEU A 54 -6.56 13.23 -5.46
CA LEU A 54 -6.19 12.06 -4.67
C LEU A 54 -4.67 11.85 -4.74
N LEU A 55 -4.10 11.42 -3.64
CA LEU A 55 -2.80 10.77 -3.58
C LEU A 55 -3.02 9.35 -3.08
N VAL A 56 -3.00 8.39 -3.99
CA VAL A 56 -3.11 6.96 -3.68
C VAL A 56 -1.73 6.42 -3.34
N ILE A 57 -1.65 5.69 -2.25
CA ILE A 57 -0.41 5.13 -1.71
C ILE A 57 -0.58 3.62 -1.58
N ASP A 58 0.21 2.87 -2.32
CA ASP A 58 0.25 1.40 -2.29
C ASP A 58 1.52 0.94 -1.58
N ILE A 59 1.40 0.40 -0.36
CA ILE A 59 2.55 -0.12 0.38
C ILE A 59 2.63 -1.63 0.20
N GLY A 60 3.50 -2.03 -0.71
CA GLY A 60 3.85 -3.42 -0.95
C GLY A 60 4.90 -3.97 0.02
N GLY A 61 5.44 -5.16 -0.31
CA GLY A 61 6.55 -5.75 0.44
C GLY A 61 7.89 -5.09 0.12
N GLY A 62 8.20 -4.88 -1.17
CA GLY A 62 9.48 -4.35 -1.64
C GLY A 62 9.46 -2.86 -1.95
N SER A 63 8.33 -2.32 -2.39
CA SER A 63 8.18 -0.95 -2.87
C SER A 63 6.97 -0.25 -2.26
N THR A 64 6.91 1.05 -2.48
CA THR A 64 5.73 1.88 -2.23
C THR A 64 5.50 2.77 -3.44
N GLU A 65 4.30 2.68 -3.99
CA GLU A 65 3.84 3.49 -5.10
C GLU A 65 3.05 4.69 -4.59
N PHE A 66 3.37 5.86 -5.13
CA PHE A 66 2.64 7.11 -4.92
C PHE A 66 2.02 7.52 -6.24
N ILE A 67 0.70 7.62 -6.28
CA ILE A 67 -0.06 7.86 -7.51
C ILE A 67 -0.97 9.08 -7.27
N ARG A 68 -0.63 10.19 -7.89
CA ARG A 68 -1.43 11.42 -7.83
C ARG A 68 -2.36 11.50 -9.03
N GLY A 69 -3.58 11.97 -8.80
CA GLY A 69 -4.56 12.15 -9.88
C GLY A 69 -5.85 12.77 -9.40
N SER A 70 -6.80 12.87 -10.33
CA SER A 70 -8.14 13.40 -10.13
C SER A 70 -9.12 12.70 -11.08
N ASP A 71 -10.33 13.24 -11.26
CA ASP A 71 -11.27 12.71 -12.26
C ASP A 71 -10.74 12.78 -13.70
N ALA A 72 -9.72 13.58 -13.96
CA ALA A 72 -9.00 13.61 -15.25
C ALA A 72 -8.02 12.44 -15.45
N GLY A 73 -7.82 11.61 -14.43
CA GLY A 73 -6.89 10.49 -14.44
C GLY A 73 -5.62 10.74 -13.63
N VAL A 74 -4.63 9.88 -13.83
CA VAL A 74 -3.31 9.95 -13.16
C VAL A 74 -2.49 11.11 -13.72
N SER A 75 -2.01 11.99 -12.84
CA SER A 75 -1.14 13.12 -13.20
C SER A 75 0.34 12.84 -12.92
N ALA A 76 0.65 12.03 -11.91
CA ALA A 76 1.99 11.58 -11.60
C ALA A 76 1.95 10.21 -10.89
N ALA A 77 2.93 9.37 -11.15
CA ALA A 77 3.10 8.10 -10.46
C ALA A 77 4.59 7.79 -10.26
N ILE A 78 4.94 7.38 -9.05
CA ILE A 78 6.32 7.09 -8.66
C ILE A 78 6.32 5.86 -7.77
N SER A 79 7.29 4.97 -8.01
CA SER A 79 7.65 3.90 -7.08
C SER A 79 8.96 4.24 -6.38
N ILE A 80 9.03 3.97 -5.09
CA ILE A 80 10.25 4.01 -4.29
C ILE A 80 10.52 2.63 -3.70
N ASP A 81 11.80 2.27 -3.59
CA ASP A 81 12.26 0.96 -3.08
C ASP A 81 12.14 0.85 -1.55
N MET A 82 10.97 1.17 -1.03
CA MET A 82 10.61 1.10 0.40
C MET A 82 9.27 0.42 0.56
N GLY A 83 9.29 -0.86 0.89
CA GLY A 83 8.11 -1.63 1.27
C GLY A 83 8.28 -2.24 2.66
N SER A 84 7.21 -2.80 3.21
CA SER A 84 7.18 -3.31 4.59
C SER A 84 8.20 -4.44 4.85
N VAL A 85 8.41 -5.34 3.89
CA VAL A 85 9.40 -6.42 3.98
C VAL A 85 10.82 -5.86 3.86
N ARG A 86 11.09 -5.09 2.81
CA ARG A 86 12.40 -4.50 2.56
C ARG A 86 12.90 -3.64 3.72
N LEU A 87 12.02 -2.83 4.31
CA LEU A 87 12.36 -2.02 5.49
C LEU A 87 12.67 -2.88 6.70
N THR A 88 11.89 -3.94 6.93
CA THR A 88 12.13 -4.89 8.02
C THR A 88 13.49 -5.55 7.86
N GLU A 89 13.75 -6.20 6.71
CA GLU A 89 15.00 -6.92 6.45
C GLU A 89 16.24 -6.03 6.54
N ARG A 90 16.12 -4.79 6.09
CA ARG A 90 17.26 -3.86 6.04
C ARG A 90 17.61 -3.23 7.38
N PHE A 91 16.62 -3.00 8.25
CA PHE A 91 16.82 -2.14 9.42
C PHE A 91 16.48 -2.78 10.76
N LEU A 92 15.66 -3.84 10.80
CA LEU A 92 15.11 -4.38 12.03
C LEU A 92 15.66 -5.80 12.29
N HIS A 93 16.54 -5.91 13.27
CA HIS A 93 17.24 -7.17 13.58
C HIS A 93 16.97 -7.65 15.00
N SER A 94 16.38 -6.79 15.86
CA SER A 94 16.04 -7.08 17.25
C SER A 94 14.56 -7.43 17.42
N ASP A 95 14.23 -8.29 18.37
CA ASP A 95 12.86 -8.66 18.75
C ASP A 95 12.68 -8.62 20.27
N PRO A 96 11.98 -7.63 20.85
CA PRO A 96 11.30 -6.49 20.20
C PRO A 96 12.27 -5.53 19.49
N VAL A 97 11.72 -4.72 18.59
CA VAL A 97 12.50 -3.75 17.80
C VAL A 97 13.21 -2.74 18.68
N ALA A 98 14.53 -2.64 18.56
CA ALA A 98 15.32 -1.68 19.32
C ALA A 98 15.03 -0.23 18.86
N PRO A 99 14.98 0.75 19.79
CA PRO A 99 14.70 2.15 19.44
C PRO A 99 15.68 2.73 18.42
N ALA A 100 16.96 2.35 18.47
CA ALA A 100 17.98 2.83 17.53
C ALA A 100 17.75 2.30 16.10
N GLU A 101 17.31 1.06 15.95
CA GLU A 101 16.95 0.46 14.65
C GLU A 101 15.74 1.16 14.04
N ALA A 102 14.70 1.36 14.85
CA ALA A 102 13.50 2.10 14.44
C ALA A 102 13.85 3.53 13.98
N GLN A 103 14.70 4.24 14.74
CA GLN A 103 15.12 5.60 14.38
C GLN A 103 15.93 5.65 13.08
N THR A 104 16.82 4.68 12.87
CA THR A 104 17.60 4.57 11.62
C THR A 104 16.67 4.34 10.42
N MET A 105 15.69 3.45 10.55
CA MET A 105 14.67 3.19 9.54
C MET A 105 13.84 4.46 9.25
N ILE A 106 13.36 5.15 10.28
CA ILE A 106 12.58 6.38 10.14
C ILE A 106 13.38 7.45 9.40
N THR A 107 14.65 7.63 9.73
CA THR A 107 15.53 8.59 9.04
C THR A 107 15.68 8.25 7.55
N ALA A 108 15.80 6.98 7.22
CA ALA A 108 15.86 6.53 5.83
C ALA A 108 14.53 6.80 5.09
N ILE A 109 13.39 6.54 5.72
CA ILE A 109 12.07 6.85 5.16
C ILE A 109 11.94 8.35 4.89
N ASP A 110 12.25 9.20 5.87
CA ASP A 110 12.13 10.66 5.76
C ASP A 110 12.96 11.22 4.60
N ARG A 111 14.16 10.68 4.40
CA ARG A 111 15.03 11.08 3.28
C ARG A 111 14.40 10.77 1.92
N GLU A 112 13.80 9.60 1.74
CA GLU A 112 13.15 9.25 0.48
C GLU A 112 11.87 10.07 0.25
N LEU A 113 11.07 10.30 1.29
CA LEU A 113 9.88 11.13 1.20
C LEU A 113 10.22 12.57 0.80
N ALA A 114 11.33 13.13 1.31
CA ALA A 114 11.75 14.49 0.98
C ALA A 114 12.03 14.71 -0.51
N ALA A 115 12.31 13.67 -1.29
CA ALA A 115 12.53 13.74 -2.73
C ALA A 115 11.23 13.74 -3.56
N LEU A 116 10.09 13.34 -2.99
CA LEU A 116 8.84 13.15 -3.73
C LEU A 116 8.26 14.43 -4.36
N PRO A 117 8.25 15.61 -3.68
CA PRO A 117 7.70 16.84 -4.27
C PRO A 117 8.41 17.26 -5.55
N SER A 118 9.74 17.13 -5.62
CA SER A 118 10.51 17.46 -6.83
C SER A 118 10.21 16.55 -8.01
N ARG A 119 9.54 15.41 -7.75
CA ARG A 119 9.12 14.42 -8.75
C ARG A 119 7.61 14.49 -9.05
N GLY A 120 6.92 15.57 -8.61
CA GLY A 120 5.51 15.81 -8.88
C GLY A 120 4.53 15.12 -7.91
N ILE A 121 5.05 14.51 -6.84
CA ILE A 121 4.22 13.90 -5.78
C ILE A 121 4.16 14.85 -4.58
N ASP A 122 3.26 15.78 -4.63
CA ASP A 122 2.91 16.64 -3.50
C ASP A 122 1.47 16.35 -3.03
N ALA A 123 1.14 16.78 -1.82
CA ALA A 123 -0.20 16.67 -1.28
C ALA A 123 -0.59 18.00 -0.60
N SER A 124 -0.93 19.00 -1.42
CA SER A 124 -1.46 20.28 -0.97
C SER A 124 -2.72 20.11 -0.10
N SER A 125 -3.19 21.18 0.52
CA SER A 125 -4.26 21.13 1.54
C SER A 125 -5.57 20.47 1.07
N GLY A 126 -5.87 20.47 -0.23
CA GLY A 126 -7.10 19.85 -0.79
C GLY A 126 -6.99 18.38 -1.18
N VAL A 127 -5.76 17.81 -1.23
CA VAL A 127 -5.53 16.43 -1.67
C VAL A 127 -5.94 15.44 -0.58
N VAL A 128 -6.73 14.41 -0.95
CA VAL A 128 -7.10 13.31 -0.07
C VAL A 128 -6.07 12.18 -0.19
N LEU A 129 -5.51 11.73 0.94
CA LEU A 129 -4.69 10.53 0.97
C LEU A 129 -5.56 9.28 1.01
N VAL A 130 -5.28 8.33 0.11
CA VAL A 130 -5.93 7.02 0.09
C VAL A 130 -4.86 5.93 0.15
N GLY A 131 -4.92 5.12 1.18
CA GLY A 131 -4.03 3.97 1.34
C GLY A 131 -4.66 2.69 0.82
N ILE A 132 -3.93 1.96 0.00
CA ILE A 132 -4.34 0.64 -0.51
C ILE A 132 -3.35 -0.45 -0.09
N ALA A 133 -3.65 -1.67 -0.46
CA ALA A 133 -2.91 -2.88 -0.11
C ALA A 133 -2.95 -3.26 1.39
N ALA A 134 -2.24 -4.34 1.68
CA ALA A 134 -2.42 -5.07 2.92
C ALA A 134 -1.90 -4.34 4.16
N THR A 135 -0.97 -3.40 4.02
CA THR A 135 -0.46 -2.64 5.17
C THR A 135 -1.55 -1.73 5.75
N PHE A 136 -2.21 -0.95 4.91
CA PHE A 136 -3.31 -0.08 5.33
C PHE A 136 -4.51 -0.85 5.85
N THR A 137 -4.94 -1.90 5.13
CA THR A 137 -6.10 -2.70 5.54
C THR A 137 -5.86 -3.45 6.84
N THR A 138 -4.62 -3.87 7.11
CA THR A 138 -4.24 -4.51 8.39
C THR A 138 -4.32 -3.51 9.55
N LEU A 139 -3.77 -2.28 9.40
CA LEU A 139 -3.89 -1.28 10.46
C LEU A 139 -5.35 -0.91 10.74
N ALA A 140 -6.19 -0.81 9.69
CA ALA A 140 -7.63 -0.59 9.85
C ALA A 140 -8.32 -1.75 10.57
N ALA A 141 -7.97 -2.99 10.25
CA ALA A 141 -8.51 -4.18 10.90
C ALA A 141 -8.11 -4.27 12.37
N MET A 142 -6.86 -3.94 12.69
CA MET A 142 -6.35 -3.87 14.07
C MET A 142 -7.08 -2.78 14.88
N GLU A 143 -7.24 -1.57 14.30
CA GLU A 143 -7.97 -0.47 14.96
C GLU A 143 -9.41 -0.83 15.28
N LYS A 144 -10.08 -1.51 14.37
CA LYS A 144 -11.46 -1.98 14.52
C LYS A 144 -11.56 -3.31 15.29
N ARG A 145 -10.44 -3.92 15.65
CA ARG A 145 -10.37 -5.22 16.34
C ARG A 145 -11.18 -6.31 15.61
N LEU A 146 -11.07 -6.40 14.30
CA LEU A 146 -11.83 -7.37 13.52
C LEU A 146 -11.24 -8.77 13.69
N VAL A 147 -12.04 -9.68 14.28
CA VAL A 147 -11.68 -11.11 14.39
C VAL A 147 -11.68 -11.78 13.01
N THR A 148 -12.63 -11.40 12.19
CA THR A 148 -12.74 -11.85 10.79
C THR A 148 -12.67 -10.63 9.87
N TYR A 149 -11.90 -10.72 8.79
CA TYR A 149 -11.81 -9.65 7.81
C TYR A 149 -13.19 -9.31 7.23
N SER A 150 -13.49 -8.03 7.13
CA SER A 150 -14.77 -7.52 6.63
C SER A 150 -14.53 -6.39 5.64
N HIS A 151 -14.75 -6.66 4.35
CA HIS A 151 -14.69 -5.64 3.30
C HIS A 151 -15.52 -4.40 3.63
N PRO A 152 -16.82 -4.49 4.01
CA PRO A 152 -17.62 -3.30 4.33
C PRO A 152 -17.13 -2.52 5.54
N ALA A 153 -16.38 -3.14 6.45
CA ALA A 153 -15.82 -2.46 7.60
C ALA A 153 -14.50 -1.74 7.28
N ILE A 154 -13.76 -2.22 6.29
CA ILE A 154 -12.44 -1.71 5.93
C ILE A 154 -12.52 -0.70 4.80
N HIS A 155 -13.20 -1.04 3.70
CA HIS A 155 -13.29 -0.20 2.51
C HIS A 155 -13.97 1.13 2.82
N GLY A 156 -13.34 2.25 2.49
CA GLY A 156 -13.82 3.60 2.80
C GLY A 156 -13.64 4.03 4.26
N SER A 157 -13.08 3.17 5.14
CA SER A 157 -12.78 3.57 6.51
C SER A 157 -11.62 4.57 6.57
N ARG A 158 -11.49 5.26 7.71
CA ARG A 158 -10.43 6.25 7.94
C ARG A 158 -9.59 5.83 9.14
N ILE A 159 -8.29 6.04 9.04
CA ILE A 159 -7.36 5.87 10.15
C ILE A 159 -6.68 7.23 10.36
N THR A 160 -6.75 7.73 11.59
CA THR A 160 -6.12 9.01 11.95
C THR A 160 -4.63 8.83 12.22
N ALA A 161 -3.85 9.90 12.00
CA ALA A 161 -2.42 9.93 12.33
C ALA A 161 -2.15 9.58 13.80
N ARG A 162 -3.07 9.98 14.72
CA ARG A 162 -3.00 9.60 16.14
C ARG A 162 -3.13 8.09 16.35
N GLN A 163 -4.07 7.44 15.66
CA GLN A 163 -4.27 6.00 15.73
C GLN A 163 -3.06 5.25 15.16
N VAL A 164 -2.53 5.69 14.02
CA VAL A 164 -1.31 5.10 13.44
C VAL A 164 -0.14 5.20 14.43
N ARG A 165 0.13 6.37 15.00
CA ARG A 165 1.20 6.55 16.01
C ARG A 165 1.02 5.67 17.23
N ALA A 166 -0.21 5.52 17.72
CA ALA A 166 -0.51 4.63 18.83
C ALA A 166 -0.21 3.16 18.49
N GLN A 167 -0.55 2.73 17.28
CA GLN A 167 -0.23 1.38 16.81
C GLN A 167 1.28 1.19 16.63
N VAL A 168 2.02 2.15 16.06
CA VAL A 168 3.49 2.11 15.97
C VAL A 168 4.10 1.90 17.35
N SER A 169 3.72 2.71 18.34
CA SER A 169 4.24 2.59 19.70
C SER A 169 3.91 1.22 20.32
N ALA A 170 2.69 0.73 20.15
CA ALA A 170 2.27 -0.56 20.68
C ALA A 170 3.00 -1.73 20.00
N LEU A 171 3.23 -1.66 18.69
CA LEU A 171 3.94 -2.69 17.92
C LEU A 171 5.42 -2.73 18.26
N GLN A 172 6.06 -1.58 18.50
CA GLN A 172 7.47 -1.50 18.86
C GLN A 172 7.81 -2.23 20.15
N MET A 173 6.92 -2.15 21.15
CA MET A 173 7.10 -2.78 22.46
C MET A 173 6.87 -4.31 22.48
N LYS A 174 6.38 -4.88 21.39
CA LYS A 174 5.99 -6.30 21.30
C LYS A 174 6.97 -7.09 20.45
N THR A 175 7.24 -8.29 20.92
CA THR A 175 7.90 -9.33 20.10
C THR A 175 7.02 -9.74 18.93
N ILE A 176 7.62 -10.34 17.90
CA ILE A 176 6.89 -10.94 16.78
C ILE A 176 5.86 -11.97 17.27
N ALA A 177 6.24 -12.76 18.28
CA ALA A 177 5.34 -13.75 18.88
C ALA A 177 4.10 -13.09 19.52
N GLU A 178 4.28 -12.01 20.26
CA GLU A 178 3.16 -11.26 20.87
C GLU A 178 2.31 -10.53 19.82
N ARG A 179 2.93 -10.03 18.75
CA ARG A 179 2.18 -9.40 17.64
C ARG A 179 1.24 -10.38 16.94
N LYS A 180 1.61 -11.68 16.82
CA LYS A 180 0.75 -12.73 16.26
C LYS A 180 -0.59 -12.88 17.00
N GLY A 181 -0.68 -12.46 18.27
CA GLY A 181 -1.91 -12.47 19.05
C GLY A 181 -2.77 -11.21 18.92
N ILE A 182 -2.38 -10.21 18.13
CA ILE A 182 -3.14 -8.98 17.99
C ILE A 182 -4.38 -9.23 17.12
N ILE A 183 -5.56 -8.91 17.67
CA ILE A 183 -6.82 -9.03 16.93
C ILE A 183 -6.82 -8.07 15.74
N GLY A 184 -7.13 -8.59 14.55
CA GLY A 184 -7.12 -7.83 13.29
C GLY A 184 -5.80 -7.92 12.53
N LEU A 185 -4.75 -8.47 13.11
CA LEU A 185 -3.48 -8.73 12.46
C LEU A 185 -3.41 -10.17 11.96
N ASP A 186 -3.18 -10.36 10.66
CA ASP A 186 -2.80 -11.68 10.13
C ASP A 186 -1.44 -12.07 10.73
N PRO A 187 -1.32 -13.21 11.44
CA PRO A 187 -0.07 -13.67 12.05
C PRO A 187 1.13 -13.72 11.07
N LYS A 188 0.89 -13.95 9.77
CA LYS A 188 1.92 -13.95 8.73
C LYS A 188 2.54 -12.57 8.49
N ARG A 189 1.89 -11.50 8.94
CA ARG A 189 2.36 -10.12 8.82
C ARG A 189 3.00 -9.56 10.08
N ALA A 190 3.04 -10.33 11.18
CA ALA A 190 3.54 -9.89 12.48
C ALA A 190 4.98 -9.37 12.44
N GLU A 191 5.80 -9.89 11.54
CA GLU A 191 7.19 -9.49 11.34
C GLU A 191 7.31 -8.12 10.68
N VAL A 192 6.50 -7.87 9.63
CA VAL A 192 6.66 -6.71 8.74
C VAL A 192 5.73 -5.54 9.07
N ILE A 193 4.70 -5.75 9.89
CA ILE A 193 3.67 -4.74 10.13
C ILE A 193 4.20 -3.49 10.83
N PHE A 194 5.21 -3.62 11.71
CA PHE A 194 5.81 -2.48 12.39
C PHE A 194 6.46 -1.52 11.40
N ALA A 195 7.26 -2.02 10.46
CA ALA A 195 7.89 -1.21 9.43
C ALA A 195 6.84 -0.52 8.54
N GLY A 196 5.79 -1.25 8.14
CA GLY A 196 4.68 -0.71 7.38
C GLY A 196 3.91 0.38 8.13
N ALA A 197 3.67 0.21 9.43
CA ALA A 197 3.03 1.21 10.28
C ALA A 197 3.89 2.48 10.41
N CYS A 198 5.21 2.35 10.61
CA CYS A 198 6.15 3.47 10.62
C CYS A 198 6.12 4.23 9.30
N LEU A 199 6.10 3.52 8.16
CA LEU A 199 6.05 4.16 6.86
C LEU A 199 4.76 4.98 6.68
N ILE A 200 3.60 4.47 7.09
CA ILE A 200 2.34 5.23 7.08
C ILE A 200 2.41 6.46 7.98
N ASP A 201 2.93 6.32 9.21
CA ASP A 201 3.09 7.46 10.13
C ASP A 201 3.97 8.56 9.53
N ARG A 202 5.09 8.18 8.90
CA ARG A 202 6.00 9.15 8.26
C ARG A 202 5.35 9.84 7.06
N ILE A 203 4.61 9.10 6.23
CA ILE A 203 3.85 9.66 5.10
C ILE A 203 2.82 10.68 5.58
N LEU A 204 2.01 10.33 6.59
CA LEU A 204 1.02 11.25 7.17
C LEU A 204 1.69 12.50 7.74
N SER A 205 2.80 12.33 8.48
CA SER A 205 3.56 13.44 9.05
C SER A 205 4.18 14.33 7.98
N PHE A 206 4.76 13.74 6.93
CA PHE A 206 5.40 14.46 5.84
C PHE A 206 4.44 15.36 5.07
N TYR A 207 3.24 14.85 4.76
CA TYR A 207 2.21 15.62 4.06
C TYR A 207 1.31 16.45 4.98
N GLY A 208 1.55 16.44 6.30
CA GLY A 208 0.74 17.17 7.28
C GLY A 208 -0.73 16.76 7.28
N LYS A 209 -1.01 15.47 7.09
CA LYS A 209 -2.38 14.94 7.03
C LYS A 209 -2.79 14.30 8.36
N ASP A 210 -4.01 14.60 8.79
CA ASP A 210 -4.55 14.07 10.04
C ASP A 210 -5.11 12.65 9.90
N GLU A 211 -5.41 12.23 8.67
CA GLU A 211 -5.99 10.91 8.39
C GLU A 211 -5.68 10.42 6.98
N VAL A 212 -5.88 9.13 6.76
CA VAL A 212 -5.85 8.45 5.47
C VAL A 212 -7.14 7.65 5.29
N VAL A 213 -7.74 7.71 4.10
CA VAL A 213 -8.85 6.83 3.69
C VAL A 213 -8.28 5.49 3.29
N VAL A 214 -8.87 4.38 3.73
CA VAL A 214 -8.40 3.02 3.42
C VAL A 214 -9.28 2.41 2.34
N SER A 215 -8.66 1.90 1.28
CA SER A 215 -9.33 1.07 0.29
C SER A 215 -8.70 -0.32 0.27
N ASP A 216 -9.51 -1.36 0.22
CA ASP A 216 -9.05 -2.73 -0.02
C ASP A 216 -9.14 -3.12 -1.51
N GLN A 217 -9.48 -2.14 -2.37
CA GLN A 217 -9.49 -2.26 -3.81
C GLN A 217 -8.19 -1.69 -4.39
N GLY A 218 -7.46 -2.52 -5.13
CA GLY A 218 -6.24 -2.18 -5.84
C GLY A 218 -6.32 -2.62 -7.31
N VAL A 219 -5.17 -2.88 -7.94
CA VAL A 219 -5.01 -3.25 -9.36
C VAL A 219 -6.08 -4.19 -9.90
N ARG A 220 -6.41 -5.26 -9.15
CA ARG A 220 -7.41 -6.27 -9.57
C ARG A 220 -8.79 -5.68 -9.79
N TYR A 221 -9.20 -4.73 -8.93
CA TYR A 221 -10.49 -4.06 -9.07
C TYR A 221 -10.50 -3.07 -10.22
N GLY A 222 -9.37 -2.37 -10.47
CA GLY A 222 -9.24 -1.50 -11.64
C GLY A 222 -9.42 -2.27 -12.94
N LEU A 223 -8.81 -3.45 -13.04
CA LEU A 223 -9.01 -4.36 -14.18
C LEU A 223 -10.45 -4.83 -14.33
N LEU A 224 -11.14 -5.15 -13.22
CA LEU A 224 -12.55 -5.54 -13.26
C LEU A 224 -13.44 -4.38 -13.71
N HIS A 225 -13.17 -3.16 -13.27
CA HIS A 225 -13.91 -1.97 -13.70
C HIS A 225 -13.73 -1.72 -15.20
N GLU A 226 -12.51 -1.78 -15.73
CA GLU A 226 -12.25 -1.63 -17.16
C GLU A 226 -12.99 -2.71 -17.98
N ALA A 227 -12.90 -3.98 -17.55
CA ALA A 227 -13.58 -5.08 -18.22
C ALA A 227 -15.11 -4.90 -18.22
N ALA A 228 -15.68 -4.49 -17.10
CA ALA A 228 -17.12 -4.22 -16.99
C ALA A 228 -17.57 -3.06 -17.90
N GLU A 229 -16.79 -1.98 -17.98
CA GLU A 229 -17.06 -0.86 -18.88
C GLU A 229 -16.98 -1.26 -20.37
N ALA A 230 -16.04 -2.14 -20.73
CA ALA A 230 -15.93 -2.66 -22.09
C ALA A 230 -17.13 -3.50 -22.49
N MET A 231 -17.64 -4.34 -21.56
CA MET A 231 -18.84 -5.15 -21.79
C MET A 231 -20.14 -4.36 -21.93
N GLN A 232 -20.21 -3.15 -21.35
CA GLN A 232 -21.40 -2.29 -21.46
C GLN A 232 -21.45 -1.46 -22.75
N LYS A 233 -20.31 -1.35 -23.45
CA LYS A 233 -20.18 -0.56 -24.69
C LYS A 233 -20.28 -1.40 -25.97
N GLY A 234 -20.24 -2.72 -25.86
CA GLY A 234 -20.36 -3.69 -26.95
C GLY A 234 -21.74 -4.31 -27.03
#